data_d250a1b18c94ad2c135bfcdef28c494d
#
_entry.id   d250a1b18c94ad2c135bfcdef28c494d
#
_cell.length_a   1.000
_cell.length_b   1.000
_cell.length_c   1.000
_cell.angle_alpha   90.00
_cell.angle_beta   90.00
_cell.angle_gamma   90.00
#
_symmetry.space_group_name_H-M   'P 1'
#
loop_
_entity.id
_entity.type
_entity.pdbx_description
1 polymer ?
#
loop_
_entity_poly.entity_id
_entity_poly.type
_entity_poly.pdbx_seq_one_letter_code
_entity_poly.pdbx_strand_id
1 'polypeptide(L)'
;MPDAPAISPLVLFLASVLTSNILLSNFLGTCSFISISKDWRSSFGLGLAVTLVIGLCAAVCWAVLYLVVIPLGIEYLSFVVFIIVIAAVVQVLEMVIDRFSPALYLSLGIFLPLITVNCAVLGAVLFMQIRKYDFVQSVAFGFGSGAGWWLAIMLLAAIRKRIENNPVPAGLKGTGITLITIGFMAMAFIGFSGMIAVQ
;
A
#
# COMPACT_ATOMS: atom_id res chain seq x y z
N MET A 1 -25.61 -8.41 9.27
CA MET A 1 -24.17 -8.17 9.30
C MET A 1 -23.59 -9.14 10.31
N PRO A 2 -23.07 -10.29 9.91
CA PRO A 2 -22.44 -11.20 10.84
C PRO A 2 -20.93 -10.89 10.89
N ASP A 3 -20.47 -10.65 12.11
CA ASP A 3 -19.10 -10.85 12.59
C ASP A 3 -17.97 -9.99 12.00
N ALA A 4 -18.13 -8.66 12.04
CA ALA A 4 -16.96 -7.80 12.03
C ALA A 4 -16.14 -8.09 13.31
N PRO A 5 -14.82 -8.33 13.19
CA PRO A 5 -14.01 -8.58 14.37
C PRO A 5 -14.12 -7.39 15.33
N ALA A 6 -14.33 -7.65 16.61
CA ALA A 6 -14.52 -6.64 17.66
C ALA A 6 -13.21 -5.87 17.98
N ILE A 7 -12.44 -5.53 16.96
CA ILE A 7 -11.17 -4.82 17.08
C ILE A 7 -11.44 -3.32 16.88
N SER A 8 -10.96 -2.50 17.81
CA SER A 8 -11.10 -1.05 17.65
C SER A 8 -10.36 -0.56 16.40
N PRO A 9 -10.91 0.39 15.62
CA PRO A 9 -10.29 0.89 14.41
C PRO A 9 -8.87 1.46 14.60
N LEU A 10 -8.60 2.00 15.79
CA LEU A 10 -7.28 2.53 16.14
C LEU A 10 -6.24 1.41 16.29
N VAL A 11 -6.60 0.32 16.94
CA VAL A 11 -5.72 -0.85 17.08
C VAL A 11 -5.47 -1.48 15.72
N LEU A 12 -6.49 -1.55 14.86
CA LEU A 12 -6.38 -2.06 13.51
C LEU A 12 -5.45 -1.18 12.65
N PHE A 13 -5.54 0.14 12.78
CA PHE A 13 -4.62 1.08 12.12
C PHE A 13 -3.18 0.85 12.55
N LEU A 14 -2.90 0.81 13.86
CA LEU A 14 -1.55 0.58 14.37
C LEU A 14 -1.00 -0.80 13.98
N ALA A 15 -1.85 -1.82 14.04
CA ALA A 15 -1.48 -3.16 13.64
C ALA A 15 -1.14 -3.24 12.14
N SER A 16 -1.88 -2.55 11.27
CA SER A 16 -1.60 -2.54 9.83
C SER A 16 -0.35 -1.76 9.45
N VAL A 17 0.06 -0.79 10.26
CA VAL A 17 1.33 -0.06 10.07
C VAL A 17 2.54 -0.93 10.41
N LEU A 18 2.51 -1.64 11.55
CA LEU A 18 3.67 -2.33 12.12
C LEU A 18 3.61 -3.85 11.94
N THR A 19 2.56 -4.49 12.48
CA THR A 19 2.48 -5.94 12.60
C THR A 19 2.06 -6.62 11.30
N SER A 20 1.06 -6.06 10.63
CA SER A 20 0.52 -6.56 9.35
C SER A 20 0.89 -5.63 8.20
N ASN A 21 2.16 -5.18 8.15
CA ASN A 21 2.62 -4.32 7.08
C ASN A 21 2.51 -5.04 5.73
N ILE A 22 1.66 -4.50 4.85
CA ILE A 22 1.31 -5.16 3.58
C ILE A 22 2.52 -5.37 2.66
N LEU A 23 3.53 -4.50 2.76
CA LEU A 23 4.75 -4.62 1.97
C LEU A 23 5.71 -5.69 2.53
N LEU A 24 6.02 -5.61 3.83
CA LEU A 24 7.07 -6.43 4.44
C LEU A 24 6.58 -7.83 4.84
N SER A 25 5.28 -7.98 5.15
CA SER A 25 4.69 -9.29 5.46
C SER A 25 4.20 -10.05 4.23
N ASN A 26 3.64 -9.33 3.24
CA ASN A 26 3.02 -9.95 2.06
C ASN A 26 3.76 -9.64 0.75
N PHE A 27 4.82 -8.85 0.78
CA PHE A 27 5.62 -8.41 -0.38
C PHE A 27 4.79 -7.73 -1.48
N LEU A 28 3.65 -7.11 -1.11
CA LEU A 28 2.78 -6.41 -2.05
C LEU A 28 3.28 -4.96 -2.26
N GLY A 29 3.36 -4.53 -3.52
CA GLY A 29 3.87 -3.22 -3.89
C GLY A 29 5.39 -3.12 -4.00
N THR A 30 6.11 -4.24 -4.07
CA THR A 30 7.57 -4.28 -4.20
C THR A 30 8.08 -3.70 -5.52
N CYS A 31 7.30 -3.74 -6.60
CA CYS A 31 7.69 -3.18 -7.90
C CYS A 31 7.91 -1.66 -7.82
N SER A 32 6.96 -0.92 -7.26
CA SER A 32 7.08 0.52 -7.03
C SER A 32 8.11 0.85 -5.94
N PHE A 33 8.17 0.03 -4.92
CA PHE A 33 9.09 0.14 -3.79
C PHE A 33 10.58 0.11 -4.23
N ILE A 34 10.97 -0.86 -5.05
CA ILE A 34 12.35 -0.99 -5.55
C ILE A 34 12.70 0.13 -6.52
N SER A 35 11.76 0.47 -7.41
CA SER A 35 11.99 1.45 -8.47
C SER A 35 12.26 2.85 -7.93
N ILE A 36 11.50 3.29 -6.91
CA ILE A 36 11.45 4.69 -6.47
C ILE A 36 12.32 4.96 -5.24
N SER A 37 12.70 3.94 -4.49
CA SER A 37 13.52 4.08 -3.27
C SER A 37 14.94 4.64 -3.48
N LYS A 38 15.30 5.05 -4.71
CA LYS A 38 16.59 5.67 -5.02
C LYS A 38 16.68 7.12 -4.55
N ASP A 39 15.58 7.86 -4.61
CA ASP A 39 15.53 9.27 -4.26
C ASP A 39 14.60 9.51 -3.08
N TRP A 40 15.11 10.17 -2.04
CA TRP A 40 14.39 10.46 -0.80
C TRP A 40 13.15 11.34 -1.03
N ARG A 41 13.26 12.38 -1.86
CA ARG A 41 12.14 13.30 -2.13
C ARG A 41 11.01 12.61 -2.87
N SER A 42 11.36 11.84 -3.90
CA SER A 42 10.38 11.05 -4.67
C SER A 42 9.73 9.96 -3.81
N SER A 43 10.49 9.30 -2.94
CA SER A 43 9.97 8.29 -1.99
C SER A 43 8.97 8.89 -1.01
N PHE A 44 9.23 10.10 -0.50
CA PHE A 44 8.33 10.79 0.41
C PHE A 44 7.01 11.15 -0.27
N GLY A 45 7.07 11.80 -1.44
CA GLY A 45 5.89 12.23 -2.19
C GLY A 45 5.04 11.05 -2.65
N LEU A 46 5.68 10.01 -3.19
CA LEU A 46 4.96 8.80 -3.60
C LEU A 46 4.33 8.08 -2.42
N GLY A 47 5.03 7.95 -1.31
CA GLY A 47 4.51 7.29 -0.12
C GLY A 47 3.24 7.96 0.40
N LEU A 48 3.20 9.29 0.42
CA LEU A 48 2.01 10.06 0.78
C LEU A 48 0.87 9.82 -0.22
N ALA A 49 1.16 9.88 -1.52
CA ALA A 49 0.18 9.64 -2.57
C ALA A 49 -0.42 8.23 -2.49
N VAL A 50 0.41 7.20 -2.34
CA VAL A 50 -0.03 5.81 -2.19
C VAL A 50 -0.89 5.63 -0.94
N THR A 51 -0.54 6.26 0.18
CA THR A 51 -1.34 6.22 1.42
C THR A 51 -2.74 6.77 1.21
N LEU A 52 -2.85 7.92 0.54
CA LEU A 52 -4.15 8.53 0.20
C LEU A 52 -4.95 7.65 -0.75
N VAL A 53 -4.30 7.10 -1.77
CA VAL A 53 -4.96 6.22 -2.76
C VAL A 53 -5.48 4.94 -2.09
N ILE A 54 -4.68 4.25 -1.26
CA ILE A 54 -5.12 3.03 -0.58
C ILE A 54 -6.31 3.32 0.34
N GLY A 55 -6.25 4.40 1.13
CA GLY A 55 -7.35 4.79 2.02
C GLY A 55 -8.64 5.12 1.26
N LEU A 56 -8.53 5.89 0.18
CA LEU A 56 -9.68 6.24 -0.66
C LEU A 56 -10.25 5.01 -1.39
N CYS A 57 -9.39 4.18 -1.98
CA CYS A 57 -9.82 2.94 -2.64
C CYS A 57 -10.50 1.98 -1.67
N ALA A 58 -10.00 1.85 -0.44
CA ALA A 58 -10.64 1.01 0.58
C ALA A 58 -12.08 1.49 0.89
N ALA A 59 -12.28 2.81 1.03
CA ALA A 59 -13.60 3.37 1.27
C ALA A 59 -14.56 3.15 0.09
N VAL A 60 -14.12 3.45 -1.14
CA VAL A 60 -14.96 3.31 -2.33
C VAL A 60 -15.24 1.85 -2.66
N CYS A 61 -14.23 0.97 -2.59
CA CYS A 61 -14.42 -0.46 -2.85
C CYS A 61 -15.32 -1.12 -1.80
N TRP A 62 -15.27 -0.69 -0.53
CA TRP A 62 -16.21 -1.14 0.48
C TRP A 62 -17.65 -0.77 0.10
N ALA A 63 -17.88 0.49 -0.29
CA ALA A 63 -19.20 0.94 -0.72
C ALA A 63 -19.70 0.15 -1.94
N VAL A 64 -18.85 -0.06 -2.94
CA VAL A 64 -19.21 -0.85 -4.14
C VAL A 64 -19.50 -2.32 -3.78
N LEU A 65 -18.71 -2.91 -2.88
CA LEU A 65 -18.94 -4.28 -2.43
C LEU A 65 -20.33 -4.45 -1.82
N TYR A 66 -20.70 -3.59 -0.87
CA TYR A 66 -21.96 -3.72 -0.12
C TYR A 66 -23.18 -3.20 -0.88
N LEU A 67 -23.04 -2.21 -1.75
CA LEU A 67 -24.14 -1.61 -2.49
C LEU A 67 -24.41 -2.28 -3.85
N VAL A 68 -23.39 -2.88 -4.46
CA VAL A 68 -23.50 -3.42 -5.83
C VAL A 68 -23.21 -4.91 -5.87
N VAL A 69 -22.05 -5.36 -5.39
CA VAL A 69 -21.59 -6.74 -5.58
C VAL A 69 -22.45 -7.74 -4.81
N ILE A 70 -22.71 -7.46 -3.52
CA ILE A 70 -23.51 -8.36 -2.66
C ILE A 70 -24.97 -8.44 -3.10
N PRO A 71 -25.70 -7.31 -3.36
CA PRO A 71 -27.09 -7.40 -3.79
C PRO A 71 -27.31 -8.09 -5.14
N LEU A 72 -26.31 -7.98 -6.05
CA LEU A 72 -26.37 -8.65 -7.34
C LEU A 72 -25.96 -10.14 -7.30
N GLY A 73 -25.41 -10.62 -6.18
CA GLY A 73 -24.95 -12.01 -6.04
C GLY A 73 -23.74 -12.38 -6.90
N ILE A 74 -22.93 -11.37 -7.31
CA ILE A 74 -21.76 -11.54 -8.18
C ILE A 74 -20.44 -11.53 -7.39
N GLU A 75 -20.44 -12.09 -6.19
CA GLU A 75 -19.26 -12.08 -5.30
C GLU A 75 -18.02 -12.74 -5.93
N TYR A 76 -18.21 -13.73 -6.82
CA TYR A 76 -17.11 -14.39 -7.54
C TYR A 76 -16.40 -13.45 -8.54
N LEU A 77 -17.06 -12.37 -8.98
CA LEU A 77 -16.48 -11.35 -9.85
C LEU A 77 -15.91 -10.15 -9.08
N SER A 78 -15.95 -10.16 -7.74
CA SER A 78 -15.50 -9.05 -6.90
C SER A 78 -14.08 -8.60 -7.21
N PHE A 79 -13.17 -9.54 -7.53
CA PHE A 79 -11.80 -9.23 -7.92
C PHE A 79 -11.72 -8.33 -9.16
N VAL A 80 -12.50 -8.64 -10.21
CA VAL A 80 -12.52 -7.86 -11.45
C VAL A 80 -13.15 -6.48 -11.21
N VAL A 81 -14.24 -6.46 -10.44
CA VAL A 81 -14.92 -5.21 -10.06
C VAL A 81 -13.96 -4.29 -9.30
N PHE A 82 -13.19 -4.81 -8.36
CA PHE A 82 -12.22 -4.01 -7.61
C PHE A 82 -11.13 -3.42 -8.50
N ILE A 83 -10.59 -4.18 -9.46
CA ILE A 83 -9.60 -3.66 -10.40
C ILE A 83 -10.18 -2.48 -11.20
N ILE A 84 -11.42 -2.61 -11.71
CA ILE A 84 -12.07 -1.55 -12.47
C ILE A 84 -12.32 -0.31 -11.60
N VAL A 85 -12.79 -0.50 -10.37
CA VAL A 85 -13.07 0.59 -9.43
C VAL A 85 -11.78 1.30 -9.03
N ILE A 86 -10.72 0.56 -8.71
CA ILE A 86 -9.42 1.13 -8.36
C ILE A 86 -8.87 1.96 -9.52
N ALA A 87 -8.92 1.41 -10.75
CA ALA A 87 -8.47 2.14 -11.93
C ALA A 87 -9.27 3.43 -12.14
N ALA A 88 -10.59 3.38 -12.01
CA ALA A 88 -11.45 4.55 -12.14
C ALA A 88 -11.15 5.62 -11.07
N VAL A 89 -11.01 5.22 -9.81
CA VAL A 89 -10.70 6.14 -8.69
C VAL A 89 -9.34 6.79 -8.90
N VAL A 90 -8.32 6.03 -9.27
CA VAL A 90 -6.98 6.59 -9.51
C VAL A 90 -6.97 7.52 -10.72
N GLN A 91 -7.70 7.20 -11.79
CA GLN A 91 -7.80 8.07 -12.96
C GLN A 91 -8.48 9.41 -12.63
N VAL A 92 -9.54 9.39 -11.82
CA VAL A 92 -10.18 10.62 -11.33
C VAL A 92 -9.21 11.42 -10.47
N LEU A 93 -8.47 10.75 -9.57
CA LEU A 93 -7.49 11.41 -8.72
C LEU A 93 -6.36 12.06 -9.55
N GLU A 94 -5.91 11.37 -10.60
CA GLU A 94 -4.91 11.88 -11.55
C GLU A 94 -5.38 13.18 -12.23
N MET A 95 -6.62 13.20 -12.74
CA MET A 95 -7.19 14.40 -13.34
C MET A 95 -7.34 15.55 -12.34
N VAL A 96 -7.66 15.25 -11.08
CA VAL A 96 -7.76 16.26 -10.02
C VAL A 96 -6.38 16.83 -9.70
N ILE A 97 -5.35 15.99 -9.56
CA ILE A 97 -3.98 16.44 -9.27
C ILE A 97 -3.42 17.29 -10.41
N ASP A 98 -3.63 16.87 -11.65
CA ASP A 98 -3.21 17.62 -12.84
C ASP A 98 -3.82 19.04 -12.85
N ARG A 99 -5.09 19.13 -12.50
CA ARG A 99 -5.81 20.43 -12.48
C ARG A 99 -5.38 21.38 -11.36
N PHE A 100 -5.12 20.84 -10.16
CA PHE A 100 -4.83 21.64 -8.97
C PHE A 100 -3.34 21.90 -8.73
N SER A 101 -2.46 21.03 -9.17
CA SER A 101 -1.02 21.14 -8.89
C SER A 101 -0.16 20.57 -10.02
N PRO A 102 -0.01 21.30 -11.15
CA PRO A 102 0.80 20.84 -12.29
C PRO A 102 2.26 20.55 -11.93
N ALA A 103 2.82 21.28 -10.96
CA ALA A 103 4.19 21.06 -10.50
C ALA A 103 4.34 19.69 -9.79
N LEU A 104 3.33 19.26 -9.04
CA LEU A 104 3.28 17.95 -8.39
C LEU A 104 3.05 16.85 -9.45
N TYR A 105 2.21 17.12 -10.44
CA TYR A 105 1.97 16.22 -11.56
C TYR A 105 3.24 15.94 -12.34
N LEU A 106 4.06 16.95 -12.66
CA LEU A 106 5.33 16.79 -13.37
C LEU A 106 6.36 15.97 -12.57
N SER A 107 6.36 16.10 -11.26
CA SER A 107 7.27 15.33 -10.40
C SER A 107 6.79 13.88 -10.15
N LEU A 108 5.47 13.65 -10.14
CA LEU A 108 4.83 12.35 -9.93
C LEU A 108 4.38 11.67 -11.23
N GLY A 109 4.33 12.40 -12.37
CA GLY A 109 3.68 11.98 -13.60
C GLY A 109 4.18 10.66 -14.20
N ILE A 110 5.48 10.35 -14.04
CA ILE A 110 6.05 9.05 -14.46
C ILE A 110 5.61 7.93 -13.49
N PHE A 111 5.27 8.25 -12.25
CA PHE A 111 4.94 7.30 -11.21
C PHE A 111 3.44 7.05 -11.03
N LEU A 112 2.57 7.91 -11.61
CA LEU A 112 1.12 7.76 -11.51
C LEU A 112 0.60 6.44 -12.10
N PRO A 113 1.02 6.00 -13.31
CA PRO A 113 0.64 4.69 -13.82
C PRO A 113 1.09 3.53 -12.89
N LEU A 114 2.20 3.74 -12.18
CA LEU A 114 2.72 2.75 -11.23
C LEU A 114 1.85 2.65 -9.96
N ILE A 115 1.13 3.71 -9.61
CA ILE A 115 0.16 3.71 -8.50
C ILE A 115 -1.11 2.98 -8.91
N THR A 116 -1.58 3.16 -10.14
CA THR A 116 -2.82 2.53 -10.66
C THR A 116 -2.72 1.00 -10.65
N VAL A 117 -1.57 0.45 -11.06
CA VAL A 117 -1.33 -1.01 -11.09
C VAL A 117 -0.62 -1.51 -9.83
N ASN A 118 -0.65 -0.76 -8.75
CA ASN A 118 0.04 -1.13 -7.51
C ASN A 118 -0.69 -2.27 -6.80
N CYS A 119 -0.04 -3.42 -6.70
CA CYS A 119 -0.59 -4.60 -6.05
C CYS A 119 -0.83 -4.41 -4.54
N ALA A 120 -0.23 -3.41 -3.89
CA ALA A 120 -0.54 -3.08 -2.50
C ALA A 120 -1.95 -2.49 -2.35
N VAL A 121 -2.40 -1.67 -3.31
CA VAL A 121 -3.76 -1.10 -3.33
C VAL A 121 -4.79 -2.22 -3.46
N LEU A 122 -4.61 -3.09 -4.46
CA LEU A 122 -5.49 -4.24 -4.69
C LEU A 122 -5.47 -5.20 -3.50
N GLY A 123 -4.29 -5.49 -2.95
CA GLY A 123 -4.13 -6.38 -1.80
C GLY A 123 -4.84 -5.86 -0.55
N ALA A 124 -4.75 -4.56 -0.26
CA ALA A 124 -5.45 -3.94 0.86
C ALA A 124 -6.98 -4.11 0.74
N VAL A 125 -7.52 -3.89 -0.46
CA VAL A 125 -8.97 -4.05 -0.73
C VAL A 125 -9.40 -5.52 -0.63
N LEU A 126 -8.60 -6.47 -1.12
CA LEU A 126 -8.89 -7.89 -0.98
C LEU A 126 -8.84 -8.36 0.48
N PHE A 127 -7.87 -7.92 1.26
CA PHE A 127 -7.82 -8.25 2.69
C PHE A 127 -9.01 -7.68 3.46
N MET A 128 -9.47 -6.48 3.12
CA MET A 128 -10.68 -5.89 3.67
C MET A 128 -11.91 -6.80 3.41
N GLN A 129 -12.06 -7.31 2.20
CA GLN A 129 -13.15 -8.22 1.83
C GLN A 129 -13.05 -9.56 2.57
N ILE A 130 -11.87 -10.20 2.57
CA ILE A 130 -11.64 -11.51 3.19
C ILE A 130 -11.91 -11.45 4.70
N ARG A 131 -11.48 -10.36 5.35
CA ARG A 131 -11.66 -10.17 6.80
C ARG A 131 -13.00 -9.57 7.18
N LYS A 132 -13.88 -9.27 6.20
CA LYS A 132 -15.24 -8.71 6.38
C LYS A 132 -15.27 -7.49 7.29
N TYR A 133 -14.35 -6.57 7.09
CA TYR A 133 -14.27 -5.36 7.90
C TYR A 133 -15.50 -4.45 7.70
N ASP A 134 -15.92 -3.80 8.78
CA ASP A 134 -16.91 -2.72 8.72
C ASP A 134 -16.31 -1.48 7.98
N PHE A 135 -17.16 -0.53 7.61
CA PHE A 135 -16.72 0.68 6.88
C PHE A 135 -15.58 1.43 7.58
N VAL A 136 -15.74 1.70 8.88
CA VAL A 136 -14.74 2.43 9.67
C VAL A 136 -13.43 1.63 9.79
N GLN A 137 -13.55 0.33 9.99
CA GLN A 137 -12.40 -0.57 10.04
C GLN A 137 -11.67 -0.66 8.69
N SER A 138 -12.42 -0.68 7.58
CA SER A 138 -11.88 -0.73 6.22
C SER A 138 -11.08 0.52 5.89
N VAL A 139 -11.61 1.69 6.25
CA VAL A 139 -10.91 2.97 6.08
C VAL A 139 -9.66 3.03 6.96
N ALA A 140 -9.77 2.65 8.24
CA ALA A 140 -8.63 2.61 9.15
C ALA A 140 -7.54 1.64 8.68
N PHE A 141 -7.93 0.45 8.19
CA PHE A 141 -7.02 -0.53 7.62
C PHE A 141 -6.35 -0.02 6.34
N GLY A 142 -7.10 0.63 5.45
CA GLY A 142 -6.59 1.22 4.22
C GLY A 142 -5.52 2.29 4.48
N PHE A 143 -5.82 3.27 5.32
CA PHE A 143 -4.85 4.31 5.71
C PHE A 143 -3.67 3.73 6.48
N GLY A 144 -3.89 2.76 7.36
CA GLY A 144 -2.83 2.08 8.10
C GLY A 144 -1.89 1.29 7.19
N SER A 145 -2.43 0.54 6.24
CA SER A 145 -1.64 -0.21 5.24
C SER A 145 -0.82 0.73 4.36
N GLY A 146 -1.40 1.86 3.93
CA GLY A 146 -0.69 2.89 3.18
C GLY A 146 0.42 3.54 3.99
N ALA A 147 0.16 3.92 5.23
CA ALA A 147 1.17 4.49 6.13
C ALA A 147 2.30 3.51 6.43
N GLY A 148 2.00 2.22 6.60
CA GLY A 148 2.98 1.15 6.74
C GLY A 148 3.86 0.99 5.50
N TRP A 149 3.25 1.06 4.31
CA TRP A 149 3.98 1.06 3.04
C TRP A 149 4.88 2.29 2.91
N TRP A 150 4.37 3.48 3.27
CA TRP A 150 5.15 4.72 3.27
C TRP A 150 6.34 4.66 4.23
N LEU A 151 6.13 4.18 5.45
CA LEU A 151 7.21 3.99 6.43
C LEU A 151 8.30 3.07 5.87
N ALA A 152 7.92 1.95 5.27
CA ALA A 152 8.86 1.00 4.70
C ALA A 152 9.71 1.61 3.57
N ILE A 153 9.10 2.40 2.64
CA ILE A 153 9.85 3.01 1.54
C ILE A 153 10.83 4.07 2.05
N MET A 154 10.46 4.81 3.09
CA MET A 154 11.35 5.79 3.71
C MET A 154 12.54 5.11 4.40
N LEU A 155 12.32 4.00 5.10
CA LEU A 155 13.39 3.20 5.68
C LEU A 155 14.34 2.66 4.61
N LEU A 156 13.81 2.10 3.52
CA LEU A 156 14.65 1.60 2.43
C LEU A 156 15.45 2.71 1.77
N ALA A 157 14.83 3.87 1.50
CA ALA A 157 15.52 5.02 0.90
C ALA A 157 16.69 5.51 1.80
N ALA A 158 16.48 5.55 3.13
CA ALA A 158 17.52 5.90 4.09
C ALA A 158 18.68 4.89 4.09
N ILE A 159 18.37 3.60 4.09
CA ILE A 159 19.37 2.52 4.06
C ILE A 159 20.16 2.56 2.74
N ARG A 160 19.48 2.71 1.60
CA ARG A 160 20.14 2.79 0.28
C ARG A 160 21.11 3.94 0.19
N LYS A 161 20.72 5.12 0.67
CA LYS A 161 21.61 6.29 0.74
C LYS A 161 22.87 6.01 1.58
N ARG A 162 22.75 5.20 2.62
CA ARG A 162 23.88 4.79 3.46
C ARG A 162 24.79 3.77 2.76
N ILE A 163 24.19 2.83 2.02
CA ILE A 163 24.91 1.78 1.29
C ILE A 163 25.64 2.35 0.06
N GLU A 164 25.07 3.35 -0.60
CA GLU A 164 25.67 3.96 -1.81
C GLU A 164 27.08 4.51 -1.58
N ASN A 165 27.37 4.95 -0.34
CA ASN A 165 28.69 5.47 0.07
C ASN A 165 29.68 4.38 0.49
N ASN A 166 29.31 3.09 0.46
CA ASN A 166 30.15 1.98 0.87
C ASN A 166 30.61 1.14 -0.35
N PRO A 167 31.79 0.51 -0.28
CA PRO A 167 32.29 -0.36 -1.35
C PRO A 167 31.44 -1.66 -1.41
N VAL A 168 30.53 -1.74 -2.39
CA VAL A 168 29.72 -2.93 -2.65
C VAL A 168 30.35 -3.69 -3.80
N PRO A 169 30.49 -5.04 -3.73
CA PRO A 169 30.95 -5.86 -4.83
C PRO A 169 30.15 -5.64 -6.13
N ALA A 170 30.83 -5.58 -7.28
CA ALA A 170 30.21 -5.23 -8.55
C ALA A 170 29.01 -6.11 -8.93
N GLY A 171 29.01 -7.39 -8.55
CA GLY A 171 27.91 -8.32 -8.83
C GLY A 171 26.65 -8.12 -8.01
N LEU A 172 26.73 -7.39 -6.87
CA LEU A 172 25.58 -7.10 -5.98
C LEU A 172 25.10 -5.66 -6.13
N LYS A 173 25.82 -4.82 -6.87
CA LYS A 173 25.51 -3.40 -7.02
C LYS A 173 24.17 -3.19 -7.73
N GLY A 174 23.31 -2.34 -7.15
CA GLY A 174 22.00 -2.02 -7.72
C GLY A 174 20.84 -2.81 -7.10
N THR A 175 20.10 -3.56 -7.92
CA THR A 175 18.90 -4.28 -7.47
C THR A 175 19.20 -5.43 -6.50
N GLY A 176 20.36 -6.09 -6.65
CA GLY A 176 20.73 -7.21 -5.78
C GLY A 176 20.85 -6.83 -4.32
N ILE A 177 21.62 -5.79 -4.00
CA ILE A 177 21.77 -5.32 -2.62
C ILE A 177 20.44 -4.80 -2.05
N THR A 178 19.60 -4.20 -2.92
CA THR A 178 18.27 -3.73 -2.51
C THR A 178 17.38 -4.87 -2.08
N LEU A 179 17.33 -5.98 -2.83
CA LEU A 179 16.54 -7.17 -2.48
C LEU A 179 17.01 -7.80 -1.18
N ILE A 180 18.33 -7.90 -0.97
CA ILE A 180 18.89 -8.40 0.29
C ILE A 180 18.47 -7.50 1.46
N THR A 181 18.54 -6.18 1.29
CA THR A 181 18.11 -5.22 2.30
C THR A 181 16.63 -5.37 2.64
N ILE A 182 15.78 -5.54 1.63
CA ILE A 182 14.33 -5.78 1.83
C ILE A 182 14.10 -7.06 2.63
N GLY A 183 14.85 -8.14 2.32
CA GLY A 183 14.79 -9.39 3.06
C GLY A 183 15.14 -9.23 4.54
N PHE A 184 16.19 -8.47 4.86
CA PHE A 184 16.54 -8.16 6.26
C PHE A 184 15.48 -7.30 6.95
N MET A 185 14.92 -6.30 6.26
CA MET A 185 13.82 -5.50 6.77
C MET A 185 12.59 -6.36 7.07
N ALA A 186 12.23 -7.28 6.15
CA ALA A 186 11.10 -8.18 6.34
C ALA A 186 11.31 -9.09 7.56
N MET A 187 12.50 -9.68 7.72
CA MET A 187 12.83 -10.48 8.90
C MET A 187 12.73 -9.69 10.21
N ALA A 188 13.19 -8.42 10.22
CA ALA A 188 13.06 -7.56 11.38
C ALA A 188 11.58 -7.26 11.73
N PHE A 189 10.74 -7.06 10.72
CA PHE A 189 9.30 -6.80 10.92
C PHE A 189 8.50 -8.04 11.32
N ILE A 190 8.91 -9.24 10.91
CA ILE A 190 8.31 -10.51 11.37
C ILE A 190 8.42 -10.63 12.90
N GLY A 191 9.48 -10.10 13.52
CA GLY A 191 9.61 -10.04 14.98
C GLY A 191 8.46 -9.28 15.68
N PHE A 192 7.81 -8.35 14.99
CA PHE A 192 6.64 -7.63 15.52
C PHE A 192 5.31 -8.34 15.26
N SER A 193 5.26 -9.32 14.35
CA SER A 193 4.01 -9.96 13.93
C SER A 193 3.33 -10.80 15.02
N GLY A 194 4.05 -11.13 16.10
CA GLY A 194 3.51 -11.86 17.25
C GLY A 194 2.87 -10.97 18.33
N MET A 195 3.01 -9.65 18.25
CA MET A 195 2.58 -8.74 19.33
C MET A 195 1.08 -8.41 19.30
N ILE A 196 0.48 -8.37 18.11
CA ILE A 196 -0.96 -8.13 17.93
C ILE A 196 -1.46 -9.14 16.89
N ALA A 197 -2.14 -10.18 17.35
CA ALA A 197 -2.79 -11.14 16.46
C ALA A 197 -4.07 -10.51 15.88
N VAL A 198 -3.97 -9.88 14.72
CA VAL A 198 -5.10 -9.44 13.89
C VAL A 198 -5.37 -10.57 12.89
N GLN A 199 -5.99 -11.65 13.37
CA GLN A 199 -6.51 -12.75 12.54
C GLN A 199 -7.96 -12.49 12.19
#